data_c5f1d9d1d97bc61e19bee6b2c29b2245
#
_entry.id   c5f1d9d1d97bc61e19bee6b2c29b2245
#
_cell.length_a   1.000
_cell.length_b   1.000
_cell.length_c   1.000
_cell.angle_alpha   90.00
_cell.angle_beta   90.00
_cell.angle_gamma   90.00
#
_symmetry.space_group_name_H-M   'P 1'
#
loop_
_entity.id
_entity.type
_entity.pdbx_description
1 polymer ?
#
loop_
_entity_poly.entity_id
_entity_poly.type
_entity_poly.pdbx_seq_one_letter_code
_entity_poly.pdbx_strand_id
1 'polypeptide(L)'
;ATDDNGHLYIGDIGNNSNTRRDLMIYIIEEPFPTQTVVTNTKKRISYYYPDQKEIPAKKFNFDAEAMFWKDGKIYVLTKHRADTYTQIYRLDAFNSGEKRPARLIARFNTRGQVSGADVSPDRRKLVVLTYTSIWLFETRKKSDNYFKGKISWLPYKAEHCEAICFDGKELIIVNERGDLFQLKVEDLISIRE
;
A
#
# COMPACT_ATOMS: atom_id res chain seq x y z
N ALA A 1 -5.43 1.86 -5.76
CA ALA A 1 -4.59 3.01 -6.14
C ALA A 1 -4.98 3.49 -7.52
N THR A 2 -4.76 4.77 -7.82
CA THR A 2 -4.99 5.38 -9.14
C THR A 2 -3.68 5.88 -9.74
N ASP A 3 -3.62 6.00 -11.06
CA ASP A 3 -2.51 6.63 -11.78
C ASP A 3 -2.92 8.01 -12.35
N ASP A 4 -1.96 8.69 -13.00
CA ASP A 4 -2.19 10.01 -13.62
C ASP A 4 -2.95 9.91 -14.98
N ASN A 5 -3.30 8.71 -15.44
CA ASN A 5 -3.91 8.44 -16.74
C ASN A 5 -5.37 7.96 -16.64
N GLY A 6 -5.99 8.07 -15.49
CA GLY A 6 -7.37 7.66 -15.25
C GLY A 6 -7.55 6.13 -15.18
N HIS A 7 -6.56 5.42 -14.65
CA HIS A 7 -6.70 3.99 -14.35
C HIS A 7 -6.80 3.76 -12.85
N LEU A 8 -7.67 2.83 -12.48
CA LEU A 8 -7.79 2.29 -11.13
C LEU A 8 -7.12 0.90 -11.06
N TYR A 9 -6.25 0.74 -10.08
CA TYR A 9 -5.54 -0.51 -9.78
C TYR A 9 -6.21 -1.18 -8.58
N ILE A 10 -6.69 -2.40 -8.78
CA ILE A 10 -7.37 -3.22 -7.77
C ILE A 10 -6.46 -4.38 -7.41
N GLY A 11 -6.02 -4.45 -6.17
CA GLY A 11 -5.15 -5.50 -5.66
C GLY A 11 -5.93 -6.68 -5.10
N ASP A 12 -5.82 -7.84 -5.74
CA ASP A 12 -6.16 -9.14 -5.18
C ASP A 12 -4.87 -9.74 -4.61
N ILE A 13 -4.42 -9.16 -3.48
CA ILE A 13 -3.08 -9.34 -2.92
C ILE A 13 -3.07 -9.92 -1.51
N GLY A 14 -4.23 -10.04 -0.86
CA GLY A 14 -4.37 -10.64 0.46
C GLY A 14 -3.90 -12.11 0.47
N ASN A 15 -3.14 -12.49 1.48
CA ASN A 15 -2.55 -13.83 1.61
C ASN A 15 -2.35 -14.23 3.07
N ASN A 16 -3.40 -14.13 3.85
CA ASN A 16 -3.41 -14.35 5.31
C ASN A 16 -2.70 -15.64 5.74
N SER A 17 -2.95 -16.73 5.01
CA SER A 17 -2.35 -18.05 5.29
C SER A 17 -1.00 -18.26 4.61
N ASN A 18 -0.52 -17.30 3.86
CA ASN A 18 0.72 -17.34 3.06
C ASN A 18 0.81 -18.56 2.13
N THR A 19 -0.33 -18.99 1.62
CA THR A 19 -0.48 -20.16 0.72
C THR A 19 -0.72 -19.80 -0.74
N ARG A 20 -1.10 -18.54 -1.02
CA ARG A 20 -1.48 -18.10 -2.36
C ARG A 20 -0.28 -18.04 -3.31
N ARG A 21 -0.54 -18.46 -4.54
CA ARG A 21 0.39 -18.41 -5.69
C ARG A 21 -0.15 -17.56 -6.84
N ASP A 22 -1.33 -17.00 -6.69
CA ASP A 22 -2.15 -16.34 -7.70
C ASP A 22 -2.36 -14.85 -7.41
N LEU A 23 -1.40 -14.21 -6.74
CA LEU A 23 -1.46 -12.80 -6.44
C LEU A 23 -1.59 -11.98 -7.72
N MET A 24 -2.57 -11.05 -7.73
CA MET A 24 -3.00 -10.36 -8.93
C MET A 24 -3.29 -8.89 -8.67
N ILE A 25 -3.00 -8.05 -9.65
CA ILE A 25 -3.47 -6.66 -9.70
C ILE A 25 -4.26 -6.49 -11.00
N TYR A 26 -5.47 -6.00 -10.89
CA TYR A 26 -6.33 -5.68 -12.02
C TYR A 26 -6.23 -4.20 -12.32
N ILE A 27 -6.13 -3.86 -13.60
CA ILE A 27 -6.15 -2.47 -14.08
C ILE A 27 -7.44 -2.26 -14.85
N ILE A 28 -8.21 -1.28 -14.44
CA ILE A 28 -9.45 -0.87 -15.10
C ILE A 28 -9.39 0.64 -15.43
N GLU A 29 -10.24 1.11 -16.30
CA GLU A 29 -10.51 2.55 -16.37
C GLU A 29 -11.19 3.00 -15.09
N GLU A 30 -10.81 4.17 -14.59
CA GLU A 30 -11.48 4.75 -13.42
C GLU A 30 -12.96 4.99 -13.76
N PRO A 31 -13.90 4.34 -13.02
CA PRO A 31 -15.31 4.45 -13.36
C PRO A 31 -15.87 5.82 -12.95
N PHE A 32 -16.74 6.38 -13.77
CA PHE A 32 -17.55 7.53 -13.38
C PHE A 32 -18.61 7.08 -12.36
N PRO A 33 -18.62 7.59 -11.14
CA PRO A 33 -19.48 7.09 -10.05
C PRO A 33 -20.97 7.12 -10.37
N THR A 34 -21.40 8.05 -11.23
CA THR A 34 -22.82 8.25 -11.59
C THR A 34 -23.26 7.54 -12.86
N GLN A 35 -22.34 6.93 -13.63
CA GLN A 35 -22.66 6.40 -14.96
C GLN A 35 -22.21 4.96 -15.16
N THR A 36 -21.23 4.49 -14.39
CA THR A 36 -20.61 3.18 -14.61
C THR A 36 -21.20 2.15 -13.65
N VAL A 37 -21.93 1.18 -14.19
CA VAL A 37 -22.46 0.04 -13.42
C VAL A 37 -21.57 -1.18 -13.55
N VAL A 38 -20.92 -1.36 -14.69
CA VAL A 38 -20.00 -2.48 -14.96
C VAL A 38 -18.78 -1.94 -15.71
N THR A 39 -17.60 -2.39 -15.31
CA THR A 39 -16.36 -2.08 -16.02
C THR A 39 -15.60 -3.36 -16.37
N ASN A 40 -14.76 -3.29 -17.39
CA ASN A 40 -13.96 -4.41 -17.86
C ASN A 40 -12.49 -4.25 -17.43
N THR A 41 -11.87 -5.37 -17.08
CA THR A 41 -10.43 -5.38 -16.82
C THR A 41 -9.66 -5.13 -18.13
N LYS A 42 -8.90 -4.05 -18.17
CA LYS A 42 -8.00 -3.74 -19.29
C LYS A 42 -6.74 -4.61 -19.26
N LYS A 43 -6.21 -4.82 -18.07
CA LYS A 43 -4.95 -5.55 -17.87
C LYS A 43 -4.92 -6.25 -16.52
N ARG A 44 -4.16 -7.36 -16.47
CA ARG A 44 -3.89 -8.12 -15.25
C ARG A 44 -2.38 -8.25 -15.07
N ILE A 45 -1.91 -8.08 -13.84
CA ILE A 45 -0.51 -8.24 -13.45
C ILE A 45 -0.44 -9.36 -12.42
N SER A 46 0.08 -10.52 -12.82
CA SER A 46 0.38 -11.60 -11.89
C SER A 46 1.79 -11.44 -11.35
N TYR A 47 1.98 -11.61 -10.05
CA TYR A 47 3.30 -11.47 -9.44
C TYR A 47 3.55 -12.48 -8.31
N TYR A 48 4.79 -12.53 -7.84
CA TYR A 48 5.21 -13.34 -6.70
C TYR A 48 6.32 -12.64 -5.92
N TYR A 49 6.51 -13.05 -4.68
CA TYR A 49 7.63 -12.59 -3.84
C TYR A 49 8.82 -13.55 -4.00
N PRO A 50 9.97 -13.11 -4.58
CA PRO A 50 11.12 -13.99 -4.82
C PRO A 50 11.74 -14.55 -3.54
N ASP A 51 11.53 -13.87 -2.41
CA ASP A 51 12.01 -14.26 -1.08
C ASP A 51 11.04 -15.16 -0.31
N GLN A 52 9.82 -15.39 -0.80
CA GLN A 52 8.92 -16.44 -0.30
C GLN A 52 9.36 -17.80 -0.85
N LYS A 53 10.33 -18.45 -0.20
CA LYS A 53 10.94 -19.72 -0.67
C LYS A 53 10.04 -20.93 -0.50
N GLU A 54 9.19 -20.91 0.52
CA GLU A 54 8.29 -22.03 0.85
C GLU A 54 6.84 -21.56 0.83
N ILE A 55 5.92 -22.43 0.44
CA ILE A 55 4.47 -22.19 0.45
C ILE A 55 3.77 -23.40 1.08
N PRO A 56 3.12 -23.26 2.25
CA PRO A 56 3.04 -22.02 3.05
C PRO A 56 4.41 -21.59 3.57
N ALA A 57 4.59 -20.27 3.69
CA ALA A 57 5.81 -19.74 4.29
C ALA A 57 5.85 -20.03 5.80
N LYS A 58 7.01 -20.38 6.33
CA LYS A 58 7.20 -20.58 7.78
C LYS A 58 6.86 -19.35 8.62
N LYS A 59 7.13 -18.16 8.05
CA LYS A 59 6.71 -16.88 8.63
C LYS A 59 5.59 -16.30 7.82
N PHE A 60 4.51 -15.88 8.48
CA PHE A 60 3.34 -15.28 7.85
C PHE A 60 3.57 -13.79 7.51
N ASN A 61 4.56 -13.52 6.63
CA ASN A 61 5.03 -12.16 6.31
C ASN A 61 4.79 -11.77 4.83
N PHE A 62 4.02 -12.58 4.08
CA PHE A 62 3.71 -12.34 2.66
C PHE A 62 2.21 -12.11 2.42
N ASP A 63 1.49 -11.72 3.46
CA ASP A 63 0.19 -11.07 3.32
C ASP A 63 0.39 -9.60 2.94
N ALA A 64 -0.53 -8.99 2.21
CA ALA A 64 -0.46 -7.59 1.86
C ALA A 64 -1.86 -6.96 1.81
N GLU A 65 -1.98 -5.75 2.35
CA GLU A 65 -3.24 -5.02 2.42
C GLU A 65 -3.12 -3.56 2.00
N ALA A 66 -1.94 -3.14 1.56
CA ALA A 66 -1.71 -1.78 1.11
C ALA A 66 -0.96 -1.74 -0.22
N MET A 67 -1.37 -0.82 -1.07
CA MET A 67 -0.80 -0.64 -2.39
C MET A 67 -0.89 0.83 -2.82
N PHE A 68 0.15 1.33 -3.47
CA PHE A 68 0.13 2.66 -4.10
C PHE A 68 0.81 2.64 -5.46
N TRP A 69 0.48 3.64 -6.28
CA TRP A 69 1.11 3.87 -7.58
C TRP A 69 2.08 5.06 -7.50
N LYS A 70 3.23 4.93 -8.18
CA LYS A 70 4.19 6.03 -8.32
C LYS A 70 5.00 5.89 -9.60
N ASP A 71 5.01 6.93 -10.42
CA ASP A 71 5.87 7.06 -11.60
C ASP A 71 5.84 5.80 -12.52
N GLY A 72 4.65 5.31 -12.86
CA GLY A 72 4.45 4.14 -13.72
C GLY A 72 4.74 2.79 -13.07
N LYS A 73 4.87 2.72 -11.75
CA LYS A 73 5.16 1.49 -11.00
C LYS A 73 4.16 1.30 -9.86
N ILE A 74 3.94 0.05 -9.50
CA ILE A 74 3.12 -0.30 -8.35
C ILE A 74 4.01 -0.73 -7.21
N TYR A 75 3.63 -0.31 -6.02
CA TYR A 75 4.25 -0.67 -4.76
C TYR A 75 3.24 -1.35 -3.88
N VAL A 76 3.65 -2.47 -3.28
CA VAL A 76 2.83 -3.27 -2.37
C VAL A 76 3.52 -3.30 -1.02
N LEU A 77 2.77 -3.06 0.06
CA LEU A 77 3.25 -3.17 1.43
C LEU A 77 2.69 -4.44 2.07
N THR A 78 3.58 -5.22 2.67
CA THR A 78 3.19 -6.45 3.36
C THR A 78 2.63 -6.15 4.75
N LYS A 79 1.61 -6.92 5.11
CA LYS A 79 1.08 -7.03 6.46
C LYS A 79 1.71 -8.25 7.12
N HIS A 80 2.74 -8.03 7.90
CA HIS A 80 3.38 -9.12 8.63
C HIS A 80 2.50 -9.60 9.77
N ARG A 81 2.25 -10.89 9.83
CA ARG A 81 1.49 -11.53 10.91
C ARG A 81 2.38 -12.19 11.95
N ALA A 82 3.64 -12.46 11.61
CA ALA A 82 4.62 -13.08 12.49
C ALA A 82 5.48 -12.06 13.26
N ASP A 83 5.49 -10.81 12.81
CA ASP A 83 6.24 -9.72 13.45
C ASP A 83 5.55 -8.36 13.18
N THR A 84 6.17 -7.27 13.64
CA THR A 84 5.62 -5.91 13.51
C THR A 84 6.23 -5.11 12.35
N TYR A 85 6.86 -5.79 11.40
CA TYR A 85 7.48 -5.14 10.25
C TYR A 85 6.53 -5.08 9.05
N THR A 86 6.88 -4.22 8.11
CA THR A 86 6.36 -4.20 6.74
C THR A 86 7.53 -4.19 5.76
N GLN A 87 7.29 -4.70 4.57
CA GLN A 87 8.21 -4.63 3.44
C GLN A 87 7.53 -3.91 2.28
N ILE A 88 8.25 -3.00 1.61
CA ILE A 88 7.82 -2.42 0.36
C ILE A 88 8.39 -3.25 -0.78
N TYR A 89 7.51 -3.77 -1.62
CA TYR A 89 7.85 -4.40 -2.88
C TYR A 89 7.40 -3.53 -4.05
N ARG A 90 8.19 -3.53 -5.11
CA ARG A 90 7.93 -2.79 -6.35
C ARG A 90 7.75 -3.74 -7.54
N LEU A 91 6.77 -3.44 -8.36
CA LEU A 91 6.52 -4.07 -9.65
C LEU A 91 6.91 -3.09 -10.77
N ASP A 92 7.91 -3.46 -11.58
CA ASP A 92 8.57 -2.56 -12.54
C ASP A 92 8.01 -2.62 -13.96
N ALA A 93 7.36 -3.69 -14.36
CA ALA A 93 6.89 -3.87 -15.73
C ALA A 93 5.51 -4.51 -15.78
N PHE A 94 4.68 -4.01 -16.69
CA PHE A 94 3.28 -4.42 -16.81
C PHE A 94 2.98 -5.08 -18.16
N ASN A 95 3.83 -5.99 -18.63
CA ASN A 95 3.50 -6.81 -19.80
C ASN A 95 2.55 -7.92 -19.38
N SER A 96 1.44 -8.08 -20.10
CA SER A 96 0.46 -9.12 -19.83
C SER A 96 1.03 -10.51 -20.12
N GLY A 97 0.67 -11.47 -19.30
CA GLY A 97 0.88 -12.90 -19.57
C GLY A 97 1.98 -13.60 -18.77
N GLU A 98 2.97 -12.88 -18.23
CA GLU A 98 4.00 -13.51 -17.41
C GLU A 98 3.90 -13.12 -15.94
N LYS A 99 4.16 -14.08 -15.06
CA LYS A 99 4.24 -13.82 -13.62
C LYS A 99 5.53 -13.07 -13.28
N ARG A 100 5.43 -11.94 -12.63
CA ARG A 100 6.56 -11.04 -12.37
C ARG A 100 7.10 -11.16 -10.95
N PRO A 101 8.43 -11.12 -10.76
CA PRO A 101 9.01 -11.00 -9.44
C PRO A 101 8.78 -9.59 -8.87
N ALA A 102 8.25 -9.51 -7.67
CA ALA A 102 8.19 -8.27 -6.91
C ALA A 102 9.58 -7.97 -6.33
N ARG A 103 10.11 -6.76 -6.60
CA ARG A 103 11.43 -6.36 -6.10
C ARG A 103 11.30 -5.78 -4.70
N LEU A 104 11.95 -6.40 -3.72
CA LEU A 104 12.07 -5.85 -2.37
C LEU A 104 12.87 -4.53 -2.41
N ILE A 105 12.27 -3.45 -1.90
CA ILE A 105 12.87 -2.10 -1.84
C ILE A 105 13.38 -1.79 -0.44
N ALA A 106 12.55 -2.03 0.59
CA ALA A 106 12.88 -1.66 1.95
C ALA A 106 12.03 -2.44 2.96
N ARG A 107 12.49 -2.44 4.22
CA ARG A 107 11.80 -2.99 5.38
C ARG A 107 11.80 -1.96 6.50
N PHE A 108 10.68 -1.87 7.23
CA PHE A 108 10.53 -0.96 8.37
C PHE A 108 9.69 -1.60 9.48
N ASN A 109 10.01 -1.29 10.74
CA ASN A 109 9.21 -1.73 11.88
C ASN A 109 8.11 -0.70 12.15
N THR A 110 6.90 -0.95 11.68
CA THR A 110 5.72 -0.12 11.90
C THR A 110 5.09 -0.29 13.28
N ARG A 111 5.64 -1.20 14.11
CA ARG A 111 5.11 -1.55 15.43
C ARG A 111 3.64 -1.99 15.41
N GLY A 112 3.15 -2.44 14.28
CA GLY A 112 1.77 -2.86 14.06
C GLY A 112 1.58 -3.43 12.65
N GLN A 113 0.43 -4.04 12.43
CA GLN A 113 0.07 -4.61 11.13
C GLN A 113 -0.45 -3.50 10.19
N VAL A 114 0.15 -3.41 9.01
CA VAL A 114 -0.27 -2.46 7.97
C VAL A 114 -1.63 -2.86 7.42
N SER A 115 -2.54 -1.89 7.31
CA SER A 115 -3.88 -2.04 6.72
C SER A 115 -4.12 -1.11 5.53
N GLY A 116 -3.35 0.00 5.41
CA GLY A 116 -3.51 0.93 4.31
C GLY A 116 -2.24 1.73 4.05
N ALA A 117 -2.11 2.26 2.84
CA ALA A 117 -1.06 3.22 2.49
C ALA A 117 -1.46 4.04 1.28
N ASP A 118 -0.94 5.26 1.22
CA ASP A 118 -1.08 6.13 0.06
C ASP A 118 0.14 7.04 -0.11
N VAL A 119 0.36 7.52 -1.33
CA VAL A 119 1.44 8.44 -1.67
C VAL A 119 0.88 9.81 -2.04
N SER A 120 1.49 10.87 -1.49
CA SER A 120 1.07 12.24 -1.80
C SER A 120 1.17 12.54 -3.30
N PRO A 121 0.34 13.49 -3.84
CA PRO A 121 0.35 13.84 -5.25
C PRO A 121 1.72 14.29 -5.78
N ASP A 122 2.55 14.92 -4.95
CA ASP A 122 3.93 15.30 -5.27
C ASP A 122 4.92 14.14 -5.20
N ARG A 123 4.47 12.94 -4.77
CA ARG A 123 5.22 11.68 -4.62
C ARG A 123 6.37 11.73 -3.62
N ARG A 124 6.38 12.71 -2.75
CA ARG A 124 7.43 12.89 -1.74
C ARG A 124 7.08 12.25 -0.39
N LYS A 125 5.80 12.08 -0.10
CA LYS A 125 5.31 11.55 1.17
C LYS A 125 4.61 10.22 0.95
N LEU A 126 4.90 9.24 1.79
CA LEU A 126 4.18 7.99 1.92
C LEU A 126 3.52 7.98 3.29
N VAL A 127 2.21 7.85 3.34
CA VAL A 127 1.48 7.55 4.57
C VAL A 127 1.24 6.05 4.66
N VAL A 128 1.42 5.49 5.85
CA VAL A 128 1.18 4.07 6.15
C VAL A 128 0.29 3.99 7.39
N LEU A 129 -0.84 3.34 7.23
CA LEU A 129 -1.79 3.05 8.28
C LEU A 129 -1.49 1.68 8.88
N THR A 130 -1.54 1.59 10.20
CA THR A 130 -1.59 0.33 10.93
C THR A 130 -2.82 0.33 11.83
N TYR A 131 -3.14 -0.77 12.50
CA TYR A 131 -4.27 -0.79 13.44
C TYR A 131 -4.10 0.10 14.68
N THR A 132 -2.92 0.65 14.92
CA THR A 132 -2.62 1.43 16.14
C THR A 132 -1.96 2.77 15.89
N SER A 133 -1.54 3.05 14.68
CA SER A 133 -0.78 4.27 14.37
C SER A 133 -0.74 4.60 12.88
N ILE A 134 -0.47 5.87 12.63
CA ILE A 134 -0.20 6.42 11.31
C ILE A 134 1.27 6.80 11.25
N TRP A 135 1.94 6.38 10.18
CA TRP A 135 3.32 6.71 9.88
C TRP A 135 3.39 7.56 8.64
N LEU A 136 4.17 8.62 8.66
CA LEU A 136 4.46 9.46 7.51
C LEU A 136 5.96 9.45 7.26
N PHE A 137 6.32 9.12 6.03
CA PHE A 137 7.70 9.11 5.56
C PHE A 137 7.85 10.14 4.46
N GLU A 138 8.76 11.10 4.62
CA GLU A 138 9.03 12.10 3.59
C GLU A 138 10.43 11.91 3.01
N THR A 139 10.54 11.83 1.69
CA THR A 139 11.78 11.60 0.99
C THR A 139 11.91 12.46 -0.27
N ARG A 140 13.04 12.37 -0.96
CA ARG A 140 13.21 13.02 -2.25
C ARG A 140 12.35 12.33 -3.30
N LYS A 141 11.73 13.09 -4.21
CA LYS A 141 10.80 12.59 -5.23
C LYS A 141 11.30 11.36 -6.01
N LYS A 142 12.58 11.31 -6.32
CA LYS A 142 13.19 10.18 -7.09
C LYS A 142 13.48 8.93 -6.26
N SER A 143 13.33 8.98 -4.93
CA SER A 143 13.60 7.82 -4.08
C SER A 143 12.40 6.89 -4.02
N ASP A 144 12.65 5.59 -4.12
CA ASP A 144 11.66 4.54 -3.88
C ASP A 144 11.67 4.06 -2.43
N ASN A 145 12.77 4.33 -1.71
CA ASN A 145 12.92 3.94 -0.32
C ASN A 145 12.48 5.09 0.61
N TYR A 146 11.19 5.14 0.88
CA TYR A 146 10.61 6.13 1.79
C TYR A 146 11.10 5.98 3.22
N PHE A 147 11.41 4.76 3.66
CA PHE A 147 11.79 4.48 5.04
C PHE A 147 13.14 5.08 5.47
N LYS A 148 13.93 5.60 4.51
CA LYS A 148 15.16 6.37 4.78
C LYS A 148 14.91 7.88 4.91
N GLY A 149 13.70 8.36 4.70
CA GLY A 149 13.35 9.77 4.76
C GLY A 149 13.11 10.27 6.19
N LYS A 150 12.59 11.50 6.29
CA LYS A 150 12.05 12.03 7.55
C LYS A 150 10.87 11.18 7.96
N ILE A 151 10.71 10.98 9.28
CA ILE A 151 9.63 10.16 9.82
C ILE A 151 8.82 10.98 10.80
N SER A 152 7.50 10.99 10.60
CA SER A 152 6.52 11.46 11.58
C SER A 152 5.55 10.33 11.91
N TRP A 153 4.98 10.39 13.09
CA TRP A 153 4.14 9.33 13.62
C TRP A 153 3.04 9.89 14.51
N LEU A 154 1.88 9.23 14.48
CA LEU A 154 0.75 9.53 15.35
C LEU A 154 0.09 8.23 15.82
N PRO A 155 0.03 7.95 17.15
CA PRO A 155 -0.78 6.85 17.65
C PRO A 155 -2.26 7.24 17.60
N TYR A 156 -3.13 6.28 17.34
CA TYR A 156 -4.57 6.49 17.40
C TYR A 156 -5.30 5.27 17.99
N LYS A 157 -6.55 5.48 18.39
CA LYS A 157 -7.44 4.46 18.95
C LYS A 157 -8.76 4.45 18.17
N ALA A 158 -8.72 4.15 16.90
CA ALA A 158 -9.93 3.87 16.13
C ALA A 158 -9.94 2.39 15.78
N GLU A 159 -11.11 1.74 15.89
CA GLU A 159 -11.21 0.32 15.63
C GLU A 159 -11.13 0.04 14.12
N HIS A 160 -10.26 -0.93 13.75
CA HIS A 160 -10.19 -1.53 12.41
C HIS A 160 -10.22 -0.53 11.24
N CYS A 161 -9.31 0.45 11.27
CA CYS A 161 -9.10 1.33 10.13
C CYS A 161 -8.38 0.57 9.01
N GLU A 162 -8.96 0.55 7.80
CA GLU A 162 -8.52 -0.29 6.68
C GLU A 162 -8.11 0.52 5.46
N ALA A 163 -8.42 1.83 5.42
CA ALA A 163 -8.03 2.67 4.31
C ALA A 163 -7.54 4.03 4.78
N ILE A 164 -6.55 4.58 4.07
CA ILE A 164 -6.03 5.93 4.25
C ILE A 164 -5.68 6.52 2.90
N CYS A 165 -5.99 7.79 2.68
CA CYS A 165 -5.55 8.53 1.50
C CYS A 165 -5.23 9.99 1.82
N PHE A 166 -4.41 10.61 0.95
CA PHE A 166 -4.20 12.06 0.97
C PHE A 166 -5.38 12.79 0.35
N ASP A 167 -5.83 13.85 1.01
CA ASP A 167 -6.71 14.88 0.45
C ASP A 167 -6.06 16.26 0.67
N GLY A 168 -5.27 16.71 -0.29
CA GLY A 168 -4.48 17.92 -0.18
C GLY A 168 -3.48 17.88 0.99
N LYS A 169 -3.75 18.64 2.07
CA LYS A 169 -2.95 18.66 3.30
C LYS A 169 -3.51 17.80 4.42
N GLU A 170 -4.55 17.06 4.13
CA GLU A 170 -5.26 16.23 5.07
C GLU A 170 -5.13 14.76 4.72
N LEU A 171 -5.42 13.92 5.68
CA LEU A 171 -5.51 12.49 5.53
C LEU A 171 -6.93 12.06 5.85
N ILE A 172 -7.53 11.30 4.96
CA ILE A 172 -8.83 10.68 5.16
C ILE A 172 -8.62 9.22 5.50
N ILE A 173 -9.27 8.76 6.55
CA ILE A 173 -9.17 7.38 7.05
C ILE A 173 -10.58 6.82 7.14
N VAL A 174 -10.74 5.56 6.77
CA VAL A 174 -12.02 4.86 6.87
C VAL A 174 -11.83 3.54 7.62
N ASN A 175 -12.76 3.21 8.51
CA ASN A 175 -12.80 1.94 9.22
C ASN A 175 -13.82 0.96 8.63
N GLU A 176 -13.83 -0.29 9.09
CA GLU A 176 -14.78 -1.31 8.65
C GLU A 176 -16.25 -0.98 8.97
N ARG A 177 -16.53 -0.08 9.92
CA ARG A 177 -17.89 0.36 10.28
C ARG A 177 -18.44 1.43 9.34
N GLY A 178 -17.59 1.96 8.45
CA GLY A 178 -17.93 3.06 7.54
C GLY A 178 -17.76 4.44 8.16
N ASP A 179 -17.13 4.55 9.34
CA ASP A 179 -16.77 5.85 9.90
C ASP A 179 -15.62 6.46 9.12
N LEU A 180 -15.72 7.77 8.86
CA LEU A 180 -14.70 8.56 8.19
C LEU A 180 -14.05 9.50 9.19
N PHE A 181 -12.72 9.46 9.26
CA PHE A 181 -11.92 10.34 10.09
C PHE A 181 -11.03 11.21 9.19
N GLN A 182 -10.82 12.43 9.62
CA GLN A 182 -9.98 13.42 8.93
C GLN A 182 -8.98 14.01 9.91
N LEU A 183 -7.72 14.11 9.49
CA LEU A 183 -6.66 14.74 10.27
C LEU A 183 -5.69 15.47 9.35
N LYS A 184 -4.99 16.47 9.88
CA LYS A 184 -4.00 17.19 9.11
C LYS A 184 -2.65 16.48 9.13
N VAL A 185 -1.93 16.54 8.02
CA VAL A 185 -0.57 16.00 7.94
C VAL A 185 0.36 16.60 8.99
N GLU A 186 0.14 17.87 9.34
CA GLU A 186 0.93 18.60 10.36
C GLU A 186 0.72 18.12 11.80
N ASP A 187 -0.36 17.37 12.07
CA ASP A 187 -0.63 16.81 13.40
C ASP A 187 0.28 15.62 13.73
N LEU A 188 0.97 15.04 12.74
CA LEU A 188 1.90 13.96 12.95
C LEU A 188 3.22 14.46 13.57
N ILE A 189 3.64 13.80 14.64
CA ILE A 189 4.83 14.20 15.43
C ILE A 189 6.10 13.72 14.71
N SER A 190 7.01 14.64 14.41
CA SER A 190 8.32 14.28 13.84
C SER A 190 9.17 13.52 14.85
N ILE A 191 9.69 12.38 14.44
CA ILE A 191 10.54 11.50 15.28
C ILE A 191 11.93 11.25 14.67
N ARG A 192 12.12 11.59 13.39
CA ARG A 192 13.41 11.56 12.70
C ARG A 192 13.40 12.55 11.53
N GLU A 193 14.40 13.41 11.47
CA GLU A 193 14.63 14.39 10.41
C GLU A 193 15.62 13.88 9.33
#